data_9cdea7abfa3dcf1b7c5d8941d46f8641
#
_entry.id   9cdea7abfa3dcf1b7c5d8941d46f8641
#
_cell.length_a   1.000
_cell.length_b   1.000
_cell.length_c   1.000
_cell.angle_alpha   90.00
_cell.angle_beta   90.00
_cell.angle_gamma   90.00
#
_symmetry.space_group_name_H-M   'P 1'
#
loop_
_entity.id
_entity.type
_entity.pdbx_description
1 polymer ?
#
loop_
_entity_poly.entity_id
_entity_poly.type
_entity_poly.pdbx_seq_one_letter_code
_entity_poly.pdbx_strand_id
1 'polypeptide(L)'
;MVAAGAALVIGLPYAMSPYRVYTFTMVAVFAIATMGVNLLTGYNGQISLGHSFFFAVGAYTSVILMQDHGWNYLLTLVPAFILTFVLGFLFGIPALRLEGLYLALVTLALAVVAPPFIKRFDDLTGGSQGIVVRKPPAPEWSGLADDQWRYFVTVAVAVVLFGVARNLVRGRIGRALIAIRDNHIAAETMGIDLAVFKTLIFAYSAAFAGVAGALFAWVVGFVSPESFTVLVAIEFLTGAVVGGLATVLGPVFGAFFSQFGPVYAANINPAAPNVIYGIVLILVMIMMPTGVVGLLRRVRDMVIDRSPRPPDLGDPTAHTIPTQPAPAPEPVSAHPHPSMTRGTT
;
A
#
# COMPACT_ATOMS: atom_id res chain seq x y z
N MET A 1 12.59 21.60 -7.66
CA MET A 1 11.40 20.73 -7.83
C MET A 1 10.57 20.62 -6.55
N VAL A 2 11.16 20.32 -5.36
CA VAL A 2 10.39 20.20 -4.10
C VAL A 2 9.69 21.50 -3.72
N ALA A 3 10.36 22.65 -3.82
CA ALA A 3 9.80 23.96 -3.52
C ALA A 3 8.63 24.33 -4.46
N ALA A 4 8.73 24.01 -5.76
CA ALA A 4 7.66 24.25 -6.72
C ALA A 4 6.43 23.35 -6.43
N GLY A 5 6.65 22.09 -6.06
CA GLY A 5 5.58 21.19 -5.62
C GLY A 5 4.89 21.67 -4.34
N ALA A 6 5.66 22.13 -3.35
CA ALA A 6 5.12 22.71 -2.11
C ALA A 6 4.31 24.00 -2.38
N ALA A 7 4.82 24.90 -3.21
CA ALA A 7 4.10 26.13 -3.59
C ALA A 7 2.79 25.82 -4.32
N LEU A 8 2.79 24.80 -5.20
CA LEU A 8 1.58 24.36 -5.89
C LEU A 8 0.55 23.81 -4.89
N VAL A 9 0.94 22.93 -3.98
CA VAL A 9 0.06 22.34 -2.96
C VAL A 9 -0.51 23.43 -2.03
N ILE A 10 0.28 24.43 -1.66
CA ILE A 10 -0.17 25.55 -0.81
C ILE A 10 -1.08 26.52 -1.58
N GLY A 11 -0.80 26.81 -2.83
CA GLY A 11 -1.56 27.76 -3.64
C GLY A 11 -2.90 27.22 -4.20
N LEU A 12 -3.01 25.89 -4.33
CA LEU A 12 -4.13 25.20 -4.94
C LEU A 12 -5.50 25.55 -4.32
N PRO A 13 -5.68 25.57 -2.97
CA PRO A 13 -6.98 25.85 -2.35
C PRO A 13 -7.49 27.28 -2.57
N TYR A 14 -6.58 28.25 -2.83
CA TYR A 14 -6.97 29.65 -3.05
C TYR A 14 -7.46 29.91 -4.48
N ALA A 15 -7.05 29.08 -5.43
CA ALA A 15 -7.38 29.24 -6.84
C ALA A 15 -8.56 28.38 -7.31
N MET A 16 -9.08 27.49 -6.44
CA MET A 16 -10.09 26.50 -6.83
C MET A 16 -11.42 26.67 -6.10
N SER A 17 -12.49 26.12 -6.74
CA SER A 17 -13.81 26.05 -6.12
C SER A 17 -13.82 25.10 -4.92
N PRO A 18 -14.72 25.29 -3.92
CA PRO A 18 -14.83 24.42 -2.74
C PRO A 18 -14.95 22.93 -3.07
N TYR A 19 -15.68 22.57 -4.14
CA TYR A 19 -15.80 21.20 -4.61
C TYR A 19 -14.45 20.59 -5.03
N ARG A 20 -13.62 21.35 -5.74
CA ARG A 20 -12.29 20.88 -6.14
C ARG A 20 -11.35 20.74 -4.93
N VAL A 21 -11.41 21.69 -3.97
CA VAL A 21 -10.65 21.57 -2.72
C VAL A 21 -11.03 20.30 -1.98
N TYR A 22 -12.34 20.01 -1.87
CA TYR A 22 -12.83 18.76 -1.31
C TYR A 22 -12.27 17.53 -2.03
N THR A 23 -12.30 17.49 -3.37
CA THR A 23 -11.77 16.36 -4.15
C THR A 23 -10.27 16.15 -3.92
N PHE A 24 -9.47 17.22 -3.88
CA PHE A 24 -8.04 17.14 -3.56
C PHE A 24 -7.78 16.69 -2.11
N THR A 25 -8.65 17.08 -1.18
CA THR A 25 -8.59 16.57 0.20
C THR A 25 -8.83 15.08 0.23
N MET A 26 -9.80 14.58 -0.52
CA MET A 26 -10.07 13.14 -0.66
C MET A 26 -8.90 12.40 -1.32
N VAL A 27 -8.23 13.00 -2.32
CA VAL A 27 -6.98 12.44 -2.87
C VAL A 27 -5.93 12.25 -1.78
N ALA A 28 -5.74 13.22 -0.89
CA ALA A 28 -4.78 13.10 0.21
C ALA A 28 -5.16 11.99 1.20
N VAL A 29 -6.46 11.87 1.56
CA VAL A 29 -6.98 10.78 2.41
C VAL A 29 -6.71 9.41 1.77
N PHE A 30 -7.10 9.25 0.51
CA PHE A 30 -6.93 7.98 -0.22
C PHE A 30 -5.44 7.67 -0.47
N ALA A 31 -4.59 8.68 -0.66
CA ALA A 31 -3.15 8.50 -0.77
C ALA A 31 -2.54 7.91 0.50
N ILE A 32 -3.00 8.33 1.70
CA ILE A 32 -2.57 7.75 2.98
C ILE A 32 -3.00 6.27 3.07
N ALA A 33 -4.26 5.95 2.79
CA ALA A 33 -4.75 4.57 2.83
C ALA A 33 -4.02 3.68 1.82
N THR A 34 -3.87 4.16 0.58
CA THR A 34 -3.12 3.48 -0.49
C THR A 34 -1.64 3.30 -0.13
N MET A 35 -1.03 4.27 0.60
CA MET A 35 0.34 4.10 1.11
C MET A 35 0.43 2.97 2.13
N GLY A 36 -0.57 2.81 2.99
CA GLY A 36 -0.69 1.64 3.88
C GLY A 36 -0.66 0.33 3.08
N VAL A 37 -1.54 0.19 2.08
CA VAL A 37 -1.55 -0.98 1.18
C VAL A 37 -0.21 -1.17 0.49
N ASN A 38 0.41 -0.11 0.00
CA ASN A 38 1.68 -0.16 -0.70
C ASN A 38 2.85 -0.60 0.21
N LEU A 39 2.84 -0.23 1.49
CA LEU A 39 3.81 -0.75 2.47
C LEU A 39 3.72 -2.27 2.59
N LEU A 40 2.52 -2.81 2.65
CA LEU A 40 2.29 -4.25 2.82
C LEU A 40 2.47 -5.00 1.50
N THR A 41 1.77 -4.60 0.45
CA THR A 41 1.77 -5.30 -0.84
C THR A 41 3.00 -4.97 -1.67
N GLY A 42 3.39 -3.70 -1.74
CA GLY A 42 4.49 -3.26 -2.59
C GLY A 42 5.87 -3.64 -2.02
N TYR A 43 6.13 -3.30 -0.76
CA TYR A 43 7.45 -3.52 -0.16
C TYR A 43 7.63 -4.91 0.45
N ASN A 44 6.57 -5.52 0.98
CA ASN A 44 6.65 -6.83 1.64
C ASN A 44 6.07 -7.99 0.80
N GLY A 45 5.39 -7.69 -0.30
CA GLY A 45 4.82 -8.70 -1.20
C GLY A 45 3.55 -9.40 -0.68
N GLN A 46 2.97 -8.94 0.43
CA GLN A 46 1.75 -9.51 1.00
C GLN A 46 0.51 -8.82 0.44
N ILE A 47 -0.28 -9.53 -0.38
CA ILE A 47 -1.53 -8.98 -0.91
C ILE A 47 -2.59 -8.98 0.19
N SER A 48 -3.21 -7.81 0.46
CA SER A 48 -4.27 -7.66 1.44
C SER A 48 -5.43 -6.85 0.87
N LEU A 49 -6.63 -7.37 1.07
CA LEU A 49 -7.92 -6.75 0.72
C LEU A 49 -8.71 -6.32 1.97
N GLY A 50 -8.07 -6.28 3.14
CA GLY A 50 -8.72 -5.97 4.42
C GLY A 50 -8.63 -4.52 4.86
N HIS A 51 -8.05 -3.63 4.06
CA HIS A 51 -7.77 -2.25 4.48
C HIS A 51 -9.03 -1.41 4.71
N SER A 52 -10.16 -1.74 4.05
CA SER A 52 -11.45 -1.08 4.33
C SER A 52 -11.93 -1.31 5.77
N PHE A 53 -11.64 -2.46 6.38
CA PHE A 53 -11.92 -2.71 7.81
C PHE A 53 -11.14 -1.76 8.71
N PHE A 54 -9.82 -1.64 8.53
CA PHE A 54 -9.00 -0.72 9.34
C PHE A 54 -9.36 0.74 9.10
N PHE A 55 -9.72 1.07 7.88
CA PHE A 55 -10.22 2.38 7.50
C PHE A 55 -11.54 2.69 8.24
N ALA A 56 -12.48 1.74 8.31
CA ALA A 56 -13.69 1.85 9.08
C ALA A 56 -13.42 2.03 10.59
N VAL A 57 -12.57 1.16 11.17
CA VAL A 57 -12.21 1.26 12.59
C VAL A 57 -11.66 2.63 12.93
N GLY A 58 -10.76 3.18 12.11
CA GLY A 58 -10.21 4.51 12.32
C GLY A 58 -11.25 5.61 12.22
N ALA A 59 -12.17 5.53 11.24
CA ALA A 59 -13.26 6.47 11.06
C ALA A 59 -14.20 6.49 12.28
N TYR A 60 -14.70 5.32 12.68
CA TYR A 60 -15.59 5.21 13.84
C TYR A 60 -14.90 5.57 15.15
N THR A 61 -13.64 5.21 15.36
CA THR A 61 -12.87 5.64 16.53
C THR A 61 -12.84 7.15 16.65
N SER A 62 -12.55 7.84 15.56
CA SER A 62 -12.52 9.31 15.56
C SER A 62 -13.89 9.91 15.85
N VAL A 63 -14.94 9.40 15.20
CA VAL A 63 -16.31 9.91 15.35
C VAL A 63 -16.84 9.73 16.78
N ILE A 64 -16.69 8.54 17.34
CA ILE A 64 -17.12 8.22 18.71
C ILE A 64 -16.42 9.13 19.73
N LEU A 65 -15.09 9.30 19.61
CA LEU A 65 -14.33 10.18 20.50
C LEU A 65 -14.74 11.65 20.39
N MET A 66 -15.10 12.09 19.19
CA MET A 66 -15.56 13.47 18.98
C MET A 66 -16.96 13.71 19.54
N GLN A 67 -17.90 12.77 19.32
CA GLN A 67 -19.31 12.97 19.67
C GLN A 67 -19.59 12.64 21.16
N ASP A 68 -19.12 11.51 21.64
CA ASP A 68 -19.47 11.04 22.97
C ASP A 68 -18.56 11.62 24.05
N HIS A 69 -17.30 11.94 23.70
CA HIS A 69 -16.29 12.40 24.66
C HIS A 69 -15.83 13.84 24.42
N GLY A 70 -16.34 14.52 23.37
CA GLY A 70 -16.00 15.91 23.08
C GLY A 70 -14.51 16.17 22.75
N TRP A 71 -13.79 15.14 22.28
CA TRP A 71 -12.37 15.29 21.98
C TRP A 71 -12.15 16.22 20.78
N ASN A 72 -11.03 16.92 20.80
CA ASN A 72 -10.58 17.67 19.63
C ASN A 72 -10.27 16.69 18.50
N TYR A 73 -10.76 16.99 17.31
CA TYR A 73 -10.61 16.15 16.12
C TYR A 73 -9.15 15.75 15.83
N LEU A 74 -8.18 16.65 16.03
CA LEU A 74 -6.75 16.34 15.82
C LEU A 74 -6.24 15.27 16.80
N LEU A 75 -6.71 15.31 18.05
CA LEU A 75 -6.31 14.34 19.07
C LEU A 75 -6.86 12.95 18.79
N THR A 76 -7.97 12.83 18.06
CA THR A 76 -8.56 11.53 17.71
C THR A 76 -7.72 10.71 16.72
N LEU A 77 -6.79 11.35 16.01
CA LEU A 77 -5.86 10.64 15.10
C LEU A 77 -4.93 9.70 15.84
N VAL A 78 -4.52 10.06 17.06
CA VAL A 78 -3.60 9.23 17.85
C VAL A 78 -4.25 7.91 18.28
N PRO A 79 -5.44 7.89 18.95
CA PRO A 79 -6.12 6.64 19.26
C PRO A 79 -6.55 5.88 17.99
N ALA A 80 -6.95 6.53 16.90
CA ALA A 80 -7.22 5.86 15.64
C ALA A 80 -5.98 5.11 15.11
N PHE A 81 -4.81 5.74 15.15
CA PHE A 81 -3.54 5.12 14.79
C PHE A 81 -3.22 3.94 15.72
N ILE A 82 -3.26 4.15 17.04
CA ILE A 82 -2.88 3.11 18.02
C ILE A 82 -3.83 1.91 17.93
N LEU A 83 -5.15 2.15 17.89
CA LEU A 83 -6.12 1.06 17.86
C LEU A 83 -5.98 0.22 16.57
N THR A 84 -5.87 0.88 15.43
CA THR A 84 -5.69 0.16 14.16
C THR A 84 -4.32 -0.49 14.03
N PHE A 85 -3.26 0.09 14.63
CA PHE A 85 -1.95 -0.55 14.74
C PHE A 85 -2.02 -1.84 15.57
N VAL A 86 -2.64 -1.79 16.76
CA VAL A 86 -2.81 -2.96 17.64
C VAL A 86 -3.65 -4.03 16.97
N LEU A 87 -4.76 -3.67 16.34
CA LEU A 87 -5.58 -4.61 15.59
C LEU A 87 -4.80 -5.19 14.40
N GLY A 88 -4.08 -4.36 13.65
CA GLY A 88 -3.22 -4.82 12.55
C GLY A 88 -2.11 -5.76 13.03
N PHE A 89 -1.51 -5.49 14.18
CA PHE A 89 -0.55 -6.40 14.81
C PHE A 89 -1.19 -7.74 15.17
N LEU A 90 -2.37 -7.71 15.79
CA LEU A 90 -3.10 -8.92 16.19
C LEU A 90 -3.52 -9.77 14.99
N PHE A 91 -4.03 -9.14 13.92
CA PHE A 91 -4.35 -9.84 12.67
C PHE A 91 -3.10 -10.26 11.87
N GLY A 92 -2.00 -9.57 12.03
CA GLY A 92 -0.71 -9.91 11.45
C GLY A 92 -0.15 -11.24 11.94
N ILE A 93 -0.41 -11.63 13.20
CA ILE A 93 0.06 -12.91 13.77
C ILE A 93 -0.51 -14.13 13.02
N PRO A 94 -1.84 -14.31 12.87
CA PRO A 94 -2.37 -15.41 12.07
C PRO A 94 -2.00 -15.29 10.58
N ALA A 95 -1.83 -14.07 10.07
CA ALA A 95 -1.40 -13.82 8.70
C ALA A 95 0.00 -14.39 8.38
N LEU A 96 0.85 -14.62 9.38
CA LEU A 96 2.17 -15.25 9.20
C LEU A 96 2.11 -16.66 8.64
N ARG A 97 1.03 -17.39 8.93
CA ARG A 97 0.83 -18.77 8.50
C ARG A 97 0.23 -18.88 7.10
N LEU A 98 -0.14 -17.73 6.52
CA LEU A 98 -0.85 -17.66 5.25
C LEU A 98 0.02 -16.91 4.24
N GLU A 99 0.14 -17.48 3.04
CA GLU A 99 0.93 -16.87 1.98
C GLU A 99 0.09 -16.70 0.71
N GLY A 100 0.45 -15.70 -0.10
CA GLY A 100 -0.14 -15.45 -1.40
C GLY A 100 -1.65 -15.26 -1.35
N LEU A 101 -2.37 -16.11 -2.08
CA LEU A 101 -3.82 -16.01 -2.25
C LEU A 101 -4.61 -16.27 -0.96
N TYR A 102 -4.13 -17.16 -0.08
CA TYR A 102 -4.82 -17.48 1.18
C TYR A 102 -4.88 -16.26 2.11
N LEU A 103 -3.81 -15.48 2.18
CA LEU A 103 -3.78 -14.23 2.95
C LEU A 103 -4.76 -13.21 2.35
N ALA A 104 -4.81 -13.08 1.03
CA ALA A 104 -5.75 -12.19 0.36
C ALA A 104 -7.21 -12.58 0.66
N LEU A 105 -7.55 -13.88 0.66
CA LEU A 105 -8.89 -14.37 0.98
C LEU A 105 -9.29 -14.09 2.44
N VAL A 106 -8.38 -14.31 3.40
CA VAL A 106 -8.67 -14.04 4.82
C VAL A 106 -8.84 -12.54 5.07
N THR A 107 -8.00 -11.70 4.46
CA THR A 107 -8.14 -10.24 4.57
C THR A 107 -9.38 -9.73 3.82
N LEU A 108 -9.78 -10.36 2.72
CA LEU A 108 -11.06 -10.09 2.05
C LEU A 108 -12.24 -10.40 2.97
N ALA A 109 -12.21 -11.54 3.67
CA ALA A 109 -13.26 -11.88 4.65
C ALA A 109 -13.39 -10.81 5.74
N LEU A 110 -12.27 -10.22 6.19
CA LEU A 110 -12.26 -9.11 7.14
C LEU A 110 -12.99 -7.88 6.57
N ALA A 111 -12.76 -7.55 5.30
CA ALA A 111 -13.46 -6.44 4.63
C ALA A 111 -14.96 -6.72 4.44
N VAL A 112 -15.36 -7.97 4.16
CA VAL A 112 -16.75 -8.38 4.01
C VAL A 112 -17.50 -8.32 5.34
N VAL A 113 -16.82 -8.68 6.44
CA VAL A 113 -17.41 -8.68 7.79
C VAL A 113 -17.54 -7.26 8.36
N ALA A 114 -16.78 -6.28 7.87
CA ALA A 114 -16.79 -4.92 8.41
C ALA A 114 -18.19 -4.27 8.45
N PRO A 115 -18.99 -4.18 7.35
CA PRO A 115 -20.29 -3.56 7.39
C PRO A 115 -21.30 -4.27 8.31
N PRO A 116 -21.49 -5.61 8.29
CA PRO A 116 -22.40 -6.28 9.21
C PRO A 116 -21.93 -6.19 10.67
N PHE A 117 -20.63 -6.19 10.93
CA PHE A 117 -20.09 -5.99 12.27
C PHE A 117 -20.44 -4.59 12.81
N ILE A 118 -20.28 -3.55 12.02
CA ILE A 118 -20.65 -2.18 12.37
C ILE A 118 -22.14 -2.09 12.68
N LYS A 119 -22.99 -2.67 11.83
CA LYS A 119 -24.46 -2.69 12.02
C LYS A 119 -24.90 -3.39 13.30
N ARG A 120 -24.10 -4.34 13.82
CA ARG A 120 -24.45 -5.08 15.06
C ARG A 120 -24.30 -4.23 16.32
N PHE A 121 -23.44 -3.24 16.30
CA PHE A 121 -23.17 -2.34 17.43
C PHE A 121 -23.90 -1.00 17.26
N ASP A 122 -25.22 -1.05 17.11
CA ASP A 122 -26.08 0.10 16.79
C ASP A 122 -25.90 1.26 17.76
N ASP A 123 -25.84 0.98 19.06
CA ASP A 123 -25.67 1.99 20.12
C ASP A 123 -24.38 2.82 19.98
N LEU A 124 -23.32 2.26 19.40
CA LEU A 124 -22.01 2.93 19.26
C LEU A 124 -21.78 3.51 17.86
N THR A 125 -22.36 2.87 16.85
CA THR A 125 -22.03 3.17 15.44
C THR A 125 -23.18 3.81 14.68
N GLY A 126 -24.34 3.99 15.33
CA GLY A 126 -25.59 4.40 14.67
C GLY A 126 -26.11 3.34 13.70
N GLY A 127 -25.57 2.12 13.74
CA GLY A 127 -26.06 0.97 12.99
C GLY A 127 -26.15 1.20 11.48
N SER A 128 -27.30 0.85 10.91
CA SER A 128 -27.54 1.01 9.47
C SER A 128 -27.74 2.47 9.04
N GLN A 129 -28.09 3.37 9.96
CA GLN A 129 -28.33 4.78 9.65
C GLN A 129 -27.03 5.56 9.55
N GLY A 130 -25.95 5.07 10.19
CA GLY A 130 -24.68 5.77 10.26
C GLY A 130 -24.71 6.97 11.20
N ILE A 131 -23.63 7.73 11.22
CA ILE A 131 -23.42 8.88 12.11
C ILE A 131 -23.11 10.12 11.28
N VAL A 132 -23.84 11.21 11.53
CA VAL A 132 -23.54 12.53 10.99
C VAL A 132 -22.42 13.15 11.85
N VAL A 133 -21.32 13.51 11.23
CA VAL A 133 -20.14 14.05 11.91
C VAL A 133 -20.10 15.56 11.72
N ARG A 134 -19.99 16.30 12.83
CA ARG A 134 -19.76 17.73 12.73
C ARG A 134 -18.38 17.99 12.13
N LYS A 135 -18.37 18.58 10.94
CA LYS A 135 -17.11 18.93 10.27
C LYS A 135 -16.33 19.96 11.09
N PRO A 136 -15.03 19.75 11.33
CA PRO A 136 -14.22 20.72 12.06
C PRO A 136 -14.24 22.09 11.36
N PRO A 137 -14.59 23.17 12.08
CA PRO A 137 -14.52 24.52 11.52
C PRO A 137 -13.07 25.00 11.47
N ALA A 138 -12.81 25.98 10.61
CA ALA A 138 -11.53 26.67 10.61
C ALA A 138 -11.39 27.51 11.88
N PRO A 139 -10.22 27.51 12.55
CA PRO A 139 -9.98 28.44 13.67
C PRO A 139 -10.02 29.88 13.19
N GLU A 140 -10.62 30.77 13.98
CA GLU A 140 -10.78 32.23 13.63
C GLU A 140 -9.44 32.91 13.31
N TRP A 141 -8.35 32.50 13.98
CA TRP A 141 -7.00 33.00 13.73
C TRP A 141 -6.42 32.67 12.37
N SER A 142 -6.95 31.63 11.70
CA SER A 142 -6.37 31.12 10.42
C SER A 142 -6.75 31.97 9.21
N GLY A 143 -7.89 32.68 9.26
CA GLY A 143 -8.43 33.42 8.12
C GLY A 143 -8.78 32.55 6.90
N LEU A 144 -8.85 31.22 7.07
CA LEU A 144 -9.14 30.27 6.03
C LEU A 144 -10.63 29.88 6.04
N ALA A 145 -11.14 29.48 4.87
CA ALA A 145 -12.44 28.83 4.80
C ALA A 145 -12.34 27.39 5.38
N ASP A 146 -13.47 26.85 5.87
CA ASP A 146 -13.52 25.53 6.53
C ASP A 146 -13.01 24.37 5.66
N ASP A 147 -13.25 24.41 4.37
CA ASP A 147 -12.78 23.43 3.40
C ASP A 147 -11.27 23.56 3.16
N GLN A 148 -10.74 24.77 3.10
CA GLN A 148 -9.31 25.04 3.00
C GLN A 148 -8.56 24.57 4.24
N TRP A 149 -9.12 24.81 5.43
CA TRP A 149 -8.54 24.35 6.69
C TRP A 149 -8.43 22.81 6.72
N ARG A 150 -9.52 22.11 6.41
CA ARG A 150 -9.51 20.64 6.35
C ARG A 150 -8.53 20.11 5.33
N TYR A 151 -8.37 20.76 4.18
CA TYR A 151 -7.37 20.43 3.19
C TYR A 151 -5.95 20.53 3.76
N PHE A 152 -5.59 21.66 4.36
CA PHE A 152 -4.23 21.86 4.90
C PHE A 152 -3.92 20.88 6.04
N VAL A 153 -4.86 20.60 6.93
CA VAL A 153 -4.69 19.62 8.00
C VAL A 153 -4.48 18.24 7.40
N THR A 154 -5.30 17.82 6.44
CA THR A 154 -5.19 16.49 5.81
C THR A 154 -3.86 16.34 5.07
N VAL A 155 -3.45 17.36 4.34
CA VAL A 155 -2.16 17.37 3.63
C VAL A 155 -1.00 17.36 4.60
N ALA A 156 -1.05 18.09 5.70
CA ALA A 156 -0.01 18.07 6.73
C ALA A 156 0.15 16.66 7.34
N VAL A 157 -0.97 16.01 7.69
CA VAL A 157 -0.96 14.62 8.17
C VAL A 157 -0.41 13.67 7.09
N ALA A 158 -0.81 13.84 5.83
CA ALA A 158 -0.29 13.07 4.72
C ALA A 158 1.24 13.22 4.60
N VAL A 159 1.76 14.43 4.63
CA VAL A 159 3.21 14.70 4.55
C VAL A 159 3.96 14.03 5.70
N VAL A 160 3.44 14.11 6.94
CA VAL A 160 4.04 13.43 8.10
C VAL A 160 4.06 11.92 7.90
N LEU A 161 2.93 11.31 7.54
CA LEU A 161 2.83 9.86 7.34
C LEU A 161 3.68 9.39 6.16
N PHE A 162 3.72 10.12 5.05
CA PHE A 162 4.61 9.81 3.93
C PHE A 162 6.09 9.96 4.32
N GLY A 163 6.41 10.92 5.20
CA GLY A 163 7.73 11.05 5.81
C GLY A 163 8.11 9.83 6.65
N VAL A 164 7.19 9.35 7.51
CA VAL A 164 7.34 8.12 8.30
C VAL A 164 7.52 6.91 7.38
N ALA A 165 6.65 6.74 6.38
CA ALA A 165 6.75 5.66 5.41
C ALA A 165 8.09 5.67 4.66
N ARG A 166 8.53 6.84 4.19
CA ARG A 166 9.82 7.01 3.52
C ARG A 166 11.00 6.61 4.42
N ASN A 167 10.96 7.01 5.68
CA ASN A 167 11.99 6.65 6.66
C ASN A 167 11.99 5.13 6.91
N LEU A 168 10.80 4.54 7.08
CA LEU A 168 10.62 3.10 7.27
C LEU A 168 11.23 2.30 6.11
N VAL A 169 10.88 2.66 4.85
CA VAL A 169 11.31 1.90 3.67
C VAL A 169 12.77 2.15 3.27
N ARG A 170 13.36 3.27 3.67
CA ARG A 170 14.80 3.55 3.45
C ARG A 170 15.70 2.98 4.53
N GLY A 171 15.14 2.68 5.69
CA GLY A 171 15.85 2.16 6.86
C GLY A 171 16.21 0.67 6.76
N ARG A 172 16.63 0.11 7.88
CA ARG A 172 16.92 -1.33 8.02
C ARG A 172 15.67 -2.17 7.77
N ILE A 173 14.50 -1.68 8.25
CA ILE A 173 13.21 -2.35 8.08
C ILE A 173 12.88 -2.50 6.59
N GLY A 174 12.98 -1.45 5.79
CA GLY A 174 12.67 -1.50 4.36
C GLY A 174 13.55 -2.48 3.59
N ARG A 175 14.85 -2.57 3.91
CA ARG A 175 15.75 -3.55 3.30
C ARG A 175 15.36 -4.98 3.66
N ALA A 176 14.99 -5.24 4.93
CA ALA A 176 14.50 -6.55 5.37
C ALA A 176 13.20 -6.93 4.64
N LEU A 177 12.25 -5.99 4.50
CA LEU A 177 10.99 -6.23 3.78
C LEU A 177 11.21 -6.60 2.31
N ILE A 178 12.11 -5.90 1.61
CA ILE A 178 12.43 -6.21 0.22
C ILE A 178 13.10 -7.59 0.12
N ALA A 179 14.03 -7.92 1.03
CA ALA A 179 14.66 -9.24 1.06
C ALA A 179 13.61 -10.36 1.29
N ILE A 180 12.66 -10.15 2.20
CA ILE A 180 11.56 -11.09 2.46
C ILE A 180 10.67 -11.26 1.22
N ARG A 181 10.35 -10.16 0.54
CA ARG A 181 9.54 -10.16 -0.68
C ARG A 181 10.21 -10.93 -1.81
N ASP A 182 11.50 -10.70 -2.00
CA ASP A 182 12.23 -11.28 -3.13
C ASP A 182 12.54 -12.76 -2.90
N ASN A 183 12.93 -13.17 -1.68
CA ASN A 183 13.09 -14.57 -1.30
C ASN A 183 13.06 -14.75 0.23
N HIS A 184 11.93 -15.23 0.76
CA HIS A 184 11.74 -15.38 2.20
C HIS A 184 12.67 -16.43 2.84
N ILE A 185 13.02 -17.51 2.11
CA ILE A 185 13.93 -18.56 2.61
C ILE A 185 15.35 -17.99 2.75
N ALA A 186 15.84 -17.29 1.73
CA ALA A 186 17.15 -16.64 1.80
C ALA A 186 17.21 -15.55 2.88
N ALA A 187 16.13 -14.78 3.08
CA ALA A 187 16.07 -13.78 4.13
C ALA A 187 16.18 -14.42 5.53
N GLU A 188 15.50 -15.56 5.77
CA GLU A 188 15.54 -16.28 7.02
C GLU A 188 16.94 -16.85 7.32
N THR A 189 17.59 -17.45 6.32
CA THR A 189 18.96 -17.96 6.47
C THR A 189 19.99 -16.88 6.76
N MET A 190 19.71 -15.63 6.36
CA MET A 190 20.52 -14.45 6.68
C MET A 190 20.17 -13.82 8.07
N GLY A 191 19.32 -14.47 8.86
CA GLY A 191 18.97 -14.08 10.22
C GLY A 191 17.87 -13.01 10.30
N ILE A 192 17.07 -12.81 9.24
CA ILE A 192 15.91 -11.92 9.27
C ILE A 192 14.73 -12.67 9.89
N ASP A 193 14.20 -12.15 11.00
CA ASP A 193 13.00 -12.69 11.63
C ASP A 193 11.75 -12.32 10.82
N LEU A 194 11.27 -13.27 10.01
CA LEU A 194 10.10 -13.09 9.15
C LEU A 194 8.84 -12.72 9.94
N ALA A 195 8.67 -13.32 11.14
CA ALA A 195 7.46 -13.12 11.94
C ALA A 195 7.36 -11.67 12.43
N VAL A 196 8.45 -11.14 12.96
CA VAL A 196 8.50 -9.76 13.45
C VAL A 196 8.27 -8.77 12.31
N PHE A 197 9.00 -8.90 11.20
CA PHE A 197 8.89 -7.93 10.11
C PHE A 197 7.55 -7.99 9.37
N LYS A 198 7.01 -9.19 9.08
CA LYS A 198 5.69 -9.35 8.44
C LYS A 198 4.56 -8.80 9.32
N THR A 199 4.57 -9.09 10.63
CA THR A 199 3.54 -8.61 11.56
C THR A 199 3.64 -7.10 11.76
N LEU A 200 4.85 -6.57 11.92
CA LEU A 200 5.08 -5.15 12.14
C LEU A 200 4.62 -4.31 10.93
N ILE A 201 4.95 -4.74 9.70
CA ILE A 201 4.52 -4.00 8.51
C ILE A 201 3.02 -4.08 8.30
N PHE A 202 2.38 -5.20 8.68
CA PHE A 202 0.92 -5.32 8.67
C PHE A 202 0.29 -4.32 9.65
N ALA A 203 0.84 -4.18 10.86
CA ALA A 203 0.38 -3.20 11.85
C ALA A 203 0.53 -1.74 11.36
N TYR A 204 1.68 -1.38 10.79
CA TYR A 204 1.86 -0.04 10.21
C TYR A 204 0.89 0.21 9.04
N SER A 205 0.72 -0.76 8.17
CA SER A 205 -0.20 -0.71 7.04
C SER A 205 -1.64 -0.45 7.50
N ALA A 206 -2.10 -1.17 8.52
CA ALA A 206 -3.40 -0.98 9.16
C ALA A 206 -3.55 0.40 9.82
N ALA A 207 -2.49 0.88 10.49
CA ALA A 207 -2.49 2.20 11.13
C ALA A 207 -2.62 3.35 10.13
N PHE A 208 -1.97 3.25 8.97
CA PHE A 208 -2.15 4.22 7.88
C PHE A 208 -3.59 4.25 7.37
N ALA A 209 -4.20 3.07 7.17
CA ALA A 209 -5.61 3.00 6.79
C ALA A 209 -6.51 3.59 7.88
N GLY A 210 -6.23 3.33 9.16
CA GLY A 210 -6.99 3.89 10.27
C GLY A 210 -6.94 5.41 10.35
N VAL A 211 -5.76 6.02 10.23
CA VAL A 211 -5.64 7.48 10.20
C VAL A 211 -6.37 8.07 8.98
N ALA A 212 -6.25 7.44 7.82
CA ALA A 212 -6.97 7.85 6.63
C ALA A 212 -8.49 7.80 6.85
N GLY A 213 -8.99 6.76 7.55
CA GLY A 213 -10.40 6.64 7.92
C GLY A 213 -10.88 7.75 8.86
N ALA A 214 -10.08 8.11 9.86
CA ALA A 214 -10.38 9.23 10.75
C ALA A 214 -10.48 10.57 9.97
N LEU A 215 -9.55 10.82 9.07
CA LEU A 215 -9.59 11.99 8.18
C LEU A 215 -10.79 11.98 7.24
N PHE A 216 -11.13 10.80 6.67
CA PHE A 216 -12.31 10.61 5.84
C PHE A 216 -13.59 11.07 6.54
N ALA A 217 -13.76 10.64 7.80
CA ALA A 217 -14.94 10.99 8.60
C ALA A 217 -15.13 12.52 8.74
N TRP A 218 -14.04 13.28 8.93
CA TRP A 218 -14.12 14.74 9.05
C TRP A 218 -14.40 15.43 7.72
N VAL A 219 -13.81 14.90 6.65
CA VAL A 219 -13.92 15.52 5.32
C VAL A 219 -15.31 15.32 4.76
N VAL A 220 -15.82 14.09 4.84
CA VAL A 220 -17.16 13.74 4.33
C VAL A 220 -18.27 14.30 5.24
N GLY A 221 -18.09 14.19 6.57
CA GLY A 221 -19.09 14.63 7.56
C GLY A 221 -20.24 13.66 7.75
N PHE A 222 -20.11 12.44 7.22
CA PHE A 222 -21.05 11.34 7.39
C PHE A 222 -20.32 10.00 7.29
N VAL A 223 -20.60 9.09 8.19
CA VAL A 223 -19.99 7.76 8.26
C VAL A 223 -21.08 6.72 8.36
N SER A 224 -21.14 5.82 7.39
CA SER A 224 -22.10 4.69 7.37
C SER A 224 -21.37 3.38 7.07
N PRO A 225 -21.97 2.22 7.42
CA PRO A 225 -21.37 0.91 7.10
C PRO A 225 -21.09 0.73 5.60
N GLU A 226 -21.95 1.29 4.75
CA GLU A 226 -21.85 1.23 3.29
C GLU A 226 -20.62 1.99 2.74
N SER A 227 -20.05 2.90 3.51
CA SER A 227 -18.81 3.62 3.15
C SER A 227 -17.54 2.75 3.21
N PHE A 228 -17.63 1.54 3.78
CA PHE A 228 -16.46 0.68 4.07
C PHE A 228 -16.58 -0.71 3.45
N THR A 229 -17.09 -0.78 2.23
CA THR A 229 -17.26 -2.02 1.50
C THR A 229 -15.94 -2.60 0.99
N VAL A 230 -15.99 -3.84 0.51
CA VAL A 230 -14.87 -4.49 -0.18
C VAL A 230 -14.39 -3.68 -1.39
N LEU A 231 -15.29 -2.95 -2.06
CA LEU A 231 -14.93 -2.12 -3.22
C LEU A 231 -13.90 -1.05 -2.85
N VAL A 232 -14.01 -0.46 -1.67
CA VAL A 232 -13.03 0.53 -1.18
C VAL A 232 -11.65 -0.13 -0.95
N ALA A 233 -11.61 -1.36 -0.45
CA ALA A 233 -10.34 -2.08 -0.31
C ALA A 233 -9.69 -2.39 -1.66
N ILE A 234 -10.51 -2.78 -2.64
CA ILE A 234 -10.06 -2.97 -4.03
C ILE A 234 -9.56 -1.65 -4.61
N GLU A 235 -10.23 -0.54 -4.35
CA GLU A 235 -9.83 0.78 -4.80
C GLU A 235 -8.46 1.19 -4.26
N PHE A 236 -8.18 0.95 -2.98
CA PHE A 236 -6.85 1.20 -2.41
C PHE A 236 -5.77 0.34 -3.05
N LEU A 237 -6.03 -0.96 -3.26
CA LEU A 237 -5.09 -1.86 -3.93
C LEU A 237 -4.84 -1.43 -5.38
N THR A 238 -5.90 -1.11 -6.10
CA THR A 238 -5.83 -0.62 -7.48
C THR A 238 -5.03 0.67 -7.57
N GLY A 239 -5.28 1.62 -6.66
CA GLY A 239 -4.49 2.84 -6.54
C GLY A 239 -3.00 2.57 -6.31
N ALA A 240 -2.65 1.58 -5.46
CA ALA A 240 -1.27 1.21 -5.23
C ALA A 240 -0.61 0.63 -6.50
N VAL A 241 -1.32 -0.20 -7.25
CA VAL A 241 -0.83 -0.80 -8.50
C VAL A 241 -0.67 0.25 -9.60
N VAL A 242 -1.69 1.05 -9.85
CA VAL A 242 -1.68 2.11 -10.88
C VAL A 242 -0.61 3.16 -10.57
N GLY A 243 -0.50 3.57 -9.32
CA GLY A 243 0.52 4.52 -8.89
C GLY A 243 1.94 3.98 -9.02
N GLY A 244 2.13 2.68 -8.81
CA GLY A 244 3.40 1.96 -8.84
C GLY A 244 3.79 1.39 -7.48
N LEU A 245 3.73 0.06 -7.38
CA LEU A 245 4.09 -0.68 -6.17
C LEU A 245 5.54 -0.42 -5.75
N ALA A 246 5.80 -0.50 -4.46
CA ALA A 246 7.11 -0.26 -3.85
C ALA A 246 7.72 1.12 -4.19
N THR A 247 6.88 2.12 -4.40
CA THR A 247 7.32 3.51 -4.58
C THR A 247 6.63 4.42 -3.57
N VAL A 248 7.35 5.41 -3.03
CA VAL A 248 6.78 6.32 -2.01
C VAL A 248 5.76 7.29 -2.61
N LEU A 249 5.97 7.73 -3.85
CA LEU A 249 5.07 8.68 -4.52
C LEU A 249 3.93 8.01 -5.30
N GLY A 250 4.04 6.70 -5.57
CA GLY A 250 3.00 5.96 -6.29
C GLY A 250 1.61 6.13 -5.72
N PRO A 251 1.40 5.96 -4.42
CA PRO A 251 0.09 6.12 -3.79
C PRO A 251 -0.59 7.45 -4.04
N VAL A 252 0.17 8.55 -4.21
CA VAL A 252 -0.39 9.86 -4.54
C VAL A 252 -0.98 9.86 -5.95
N PHE A 253 -0.25 9.33 -6.94
CA PHE A 253 -0.75 9.21 -8.30
C PHE A 253 -1.92 8.23 -8.40
N GLY A 254 -1.85 7.11 -7.66
CA GLY A 254 -2.92 6.15 -7.59
C GLY A 254 -4.19 6.72 -7.00
N ALA A 255 -4.11 7.44 -5.89
CA ALA A 255 -5.24 8.11 -5.26
C ALA A 255 -5.82 9.22 -6.16
N PHE A 256 -4.97 9.95 -6.89
CA PHE A 256 -5.43 10.91 -7.89
C PHE A 256 -6.26 10.22 -8.98
N PHE A 257 -5.75 9.13 -9.52
CA PHE A 257 -6.46 8.33 -10.52
C PHE A 257 -7.79 7.80 -9.98
N SER A 258 -7.80 7.29 -8.75
CA SER A 258 -8.98 6.73 -8.07
C SER A 258 -10.08 7.78 -7.86
N GLN A 259 -9.72 9.00 -7.45
CA GLN A 259 -10.71 10.05 -7.16
C GLN A 259 -11.18 10.80 -8.41
N PHE A 260 -10.30 11.06 -9.35
CA PHE A 260 -10.65 11.79 -10.57
C PHE A 260 -11.15 10.89 -11.70
N GLY A 261 -10.71 9.64 -11.75
CA GLY A 261 -11.10 8.68 -12.79
C GLY A 261 -12.61 8.53 -12.96
N PRO A 262 -13.37 8.21 -11.90
CA PRO A 262 -14.83 8.10 -11.99
C PRO A 262 -15.52 9.42 -12.38
N VAL A 263 -15.00 10.57 -11.92
CA VAL A 263 -15.55 11.90 -12.25
C VAL A 263 -15.41 12.18 -13.75
N TYR A 264 -14.24 11.92 -14.33
CA TYR A 264 -14.04 12.08 -15.77
C TYR A 264 -14.83 11.05 -16.58
N ALA A 265 -14.93 9.82 -16.11
CA ALA A 265 -15.73 8.78 -16.74
C ALA A 265 -17.22 9.16 -16.79
N ALA A 266 -17.75 9.75 -15.73
CA ALA A 266 -19.14 10.26 -15.67
C ALA A 266 -19.40 11.41 -16.65
N ASN A 267 -18.40 12.24 -16.93
CA ASN A 267 -18.49 13.30 -17.93
C ASN A 267 -18.58 12.75 -19.38
N ILE A 268 -18.00 11.56 -19.64
CA ILE A 268 -18.07 10.90 -20.94
C ILE A 268 -19.44 10.24 -21.13
N ASN A 269 -19.88 9.46 -20.14
CA ASN A 269 -21.19 8.83 -20.15
C ASN A 269 -21.74 8.71 -18.71
N PRO A 270 -22.74 9.52 -18.35
CA PRO A 270 -23.33 9.49 -17.02
C PRO A 270 -24.02 8.16 -16.65
N ALA A 271 -24.41 7.35 -17.65
CA ALA A 271 -25.10 6.07 -17.43
C ALA A 271 -24.16 4.92 -17.07
N ALA A 272 -22.85 5.02 -17.38
CA ALA A 272 -21.91 3.92 -17.20
C ALA A 272 -20.50 4.36 -16.70
N PRO A 273 -20.39 5.21 -15.67
CA PRO A 273 -19.10 5.74 -15.25
C PRO A 273 -18.16 4.63 -14.74
N ASN A 274 -18.67 3.64 -14.02
CA ASN A 274 -17.89 2.53 -13.49
C ASN A 274 -17.34 1.60 -14.59
N VAL A 275 -18.10 1.41 -15.68
CA VAL A 275 -17.64 0.60 -16.83
C VAL A 275 -16.48 1.29 -17.53
N ILE A 276 -16.62 2.58 -17.80
CA ILE A 276 -15.57 3.38 -18.44
C ILE A 276 -14.32 3.42 -17.57
N TYR A 277 -14.50 3.67 -16.26
CA TYR A 277 -13.41 3.65 -15.31
C TYR A 277 -12.69 2.29 -15.27
N GLY A 278 -13.43 1.17 -15.26
CA GLY A 278 -12.86 -0.17 -15.31
C GLY A 278 -12.06 -0.45 -16.58
N ILE A 279 -12.57 -0.03 -17.74
CA ILE A 279 -11.86 -0.18 -19.01
C ILE A 279 -10.57 0.65 -19.01
N VAL A 280 -10.63 1.91 -18.58
CA VAL A 280 -9.45 2.79 -18.47
C VAL A 280 -8.44 2.20 -17.51
N LEU A 281 -8.89 1.63 -16.38
CA LEU A 281 -8.04 0.96 -15.42
C LEU A 281 -7.27 -0.21 -16.06
N ILE A 282 -7.97 -1.10 -16.76
CA ILE A 282 -7.36 -2.25 -17.44
C ILE A 282 -6.32 -1.76 -18.46
N LEU A 283 -6.66 -0.75 -19.27
CA LEU A 283 -5.75 -0.14 -20.23
C LEU A 283 -4.49 0.41 -19.57
N VAL A 284 -4.64 1.16 -18.46
CA VAL A 284 -3.50 1.71 -17.69
C VAL A 284 -2.62 0.58 -17.16
N MET A 285 -3.20 -0.50 -16.62
CA MET A 285 -2.43 -1.64 -16.12
C MET A 285 -1.65 -2.38 -17.23
N ILE A 286 -2.24 -2.53 -18.42
CA ILE A 286 -1.57 -3.17 -19.57
C ILE A 286 -0.45 -2.26 -20.12
N MET A 287 -0.71 -0.96 -20.25
CA MET A 287 0.25 -0.01 -20.83
C MET A 287 1.38 0.35 -19.87
N MET A 288 1.11 0.29 -18.55
CA MET A 288 2.03 0.75 -17.51
C MET A 288 2.26 -0.32 -16.41
N PRO A 289 2.86 -1.48 -16.76
CA PRO A 289 3.02 -2.60 -15.81
C PRO A 289 3.85 -2.24 -14.57
N THR A 290 4.65 -1.18 -14.63
CA THR A 290 5.43 -0.65 -13.49
C THR A 290 4.74 0.54 -12.80
N GLY A 291 3.49 0.86 -13.19
CA GLY A 291 2.73 2.01 -12.71
C GLY A 291 3.25 3.36 -13.22
N VAL A 292 2.52 4.43 -12.86
CA VAL A 292 2.83 5.81 -13.30
C VAL A 292 4.25 6.23 -12.92
N VAL A 293 4.68 5.93 -11.68
CA VAL A 293 6.03 6.31 -11.22
C VAL A 293 7.11 5.54 -11.97
N GLY A 294 6.87 4.27 -12.34
CA GLY A 294 7.78 3.48 -13.15
C GLY A 294 7.98 4.08 -14.56
N LEU A 295 6.88 4.52 -15.18
CA LEU A 295 6.95 5.22 -16.48
C LEU A 295 7.73 6.54 -16.36
N LEU A 296 7.43 7.36 -15.35
CA LEU A 296 8.14 8.62 -15.12
C LEU A 296 9.66 8.40 -14.92
N ARG A 297 10.07 7.32 -14.25
CA ARG A 297 11.48 6.95 -14.12
C ARG A 297 12.09 6.59 -15.47
N ARG A 298 11.41 5.74 -16.26
CA ARG A 298 11.88 5.36 -17.60
C ARG A 298 12.05 6.58 -18.52
N VAL A 299 11.07 7.50 -18.52
CA VAL A 299 11.15 8.73 -19.32
C VAL A 299 12.30 9.62 -18.83
N ARG A 300 12.45 9.78 -17.53
CA ARG A 300 13.56 10.52 -16.95
C ARG A 300 14.92 9.92 -17.35
N ASP A 301 15.04 8.60 -17.24
CA ASP A 301 16.31 7.90 -17.55
C ASP A 301 16.62 7.98 -19.05
N MET A 302 15.60 7.91 -19.94
CA MET A 302 15.80 8.17 -21.38
C MET A 302 16.25 9.61 -21.71
N VAL A 303 15.83 10.59 -20.91
CA VAL A 303 16.17 12.00 -21.13
C VAL A 303 17.52 12.36 -20.53
N ILE A 304 17.86 11.77 -19.35
CA ILE A 304 19.08 12.09 -18.59
C ILE A 304 20.24 11.18 -19.00
N ASP A 305 19.98 9.92 -19.36
CA ASP A 305 21.00 8.94 -19.73
C ASP A 305 21.45 9.12 -21.20
N ARG A 306 22.02 10.30 -21.48
CA ARG A 306 22.91 10.56 -22.62
C ARG A 306 24.37 10.23 -22.32
N SER A 307 24.64 9.52 -21.23
CA SER A 307 25.97 9.01 -20.92
C SER A 307 26.36 7.97 -21.99
N PRO A 308 27.53 8.10 -22.66
CA PRO A 308 28.02 7.03 -23.51
C PRO A 308 28.09 5.74 -22.69
N ARG A 309 27.56 4.63 -23.22
CA ARG A 309 27.79 3.31 -22.65
C ARG A 309 29.29 3.19 -22.34
N PRO A 310 29.67 2.76 -21.09
CA PRO A 310 31.06 2.43 -20.87
C PRO A 310 31.50 1.45 -21.95
N PRO A 311 32.72 1.54 -22.45
CA PRO A 311 33.22 0.64 -23.48
C PRO A 311 33.00 -0.79 -22.99
N ASP A 312 32.51 -1.60 -23.89
CA ASP A 312 32.24 -3.03 -23.67
C ASP A 312 33.53 -3.66 -23.14
N LEU A 313 33.63 -3.80 -21.82
CA LEU A 313 34.70 -4.54 -21.18
C LEU A 313 34.42 -6.00 -21.50
N GLY A 314 34.86 -6.43 -22.69
CA GLY A 314 34.67 -7.73 -23.33
C GLY A 314 34.10 -8.82 -22.40
N ASP A 315 33.13 -9.55 -22.87
CA ASP A 315 32.42 -10.62 -22.20
C ASP A 315 33.32 -11.36 -21.19
N PRO A 316 33.07 -11.28 -19.86
CA PRO A 316 33.88 -12.00 -18.86
C PRO A 316 33.83 -13.52 -19.05
N THR A 317 32.96 -14.03 -19.93
CA THR A 317 32.90 -15.44 -20.32
C THR A 317 33.90 -15.80 -21.44
N ALA A 318 34.60 -14.82 -22.03
CA ALA A 318 35.64 -15.05 -23.01
C ALA A 318 36.97 -15.53 -22.41
N HIS A 319 37.11 -15.61 -21.08
CA HIS A 319 38.12 -16.44 -20.47
C HIS A 319 37.72 -17.90 -20.69
N THR A 320 38.06 -18.45 -21.85
CA THR A 320 38.13 -19.88 -22.08
C THR A 320 38.97 -20.46 -20.93
N ILE A 321 38.29 -21.05 -19.97
CA ILE A 321 38.92 -21.99 -19.03
C ILE A 321 39.64 -23.00 -19.92
N PRO A 322 40.97 -23.12 -19.86
CA PRO A 322 41.63 -24.15 -20.59
C PRO A 322 41.00 -25.48 -20.11
N THR A 323 40.27 -26.15 -21.01
CA THR A 323 39.80 -27.51 -20.74
C THR A 323 41.06 -28.32 -20.46
N GLN A 324 41.34 -28.62 -19.21
CA GLN A 324 42.30 -29.65 -18.87
C GLN A 324 41.83 -30.91 -19.58
N PRO A 325 42.68 -31.54 -20.39
CA PRO A 325 42.32 -32.84 -20.99
C PRO A 325 41.94 -33.78 -19.87
N ALA A 326 40.77 -34.42 -20.04
CA ALA A 326 40.28 -35.41 -19.09
C ALA A 326 41.40 -36.38 -18.76
N PRO A 327 41.65 -36.73 -17.48
CA PRO A 327 42.64 -37.72 -17.11
C PRO A 327 42.31 -39.02 -17.84
N ALA A 328 43.36 -39.62 -18.45
CA ALA A 328 43.22 -40.91 -19.15
C ALA A 328 42.59 -41.93 -18.21
N PRO A 329 41.65 -42.76 -18.70
CA PRO A 329 41.02 -43.77 -17.86
C PRO A 329 42.11 -44.68 -17.31
N GLU A 330 42.17 -44.86 -15.99
CA GLU A 330 43.04 -45.81 -15.32
C GLU A 330 42.74 -47.22 -15.87
N PRO A 331 43.78 -48.02 -16.15
CA PRO A 331 43.60 -49.39 -16.62
C PRO A 331 42.87 -50.19 -15.51
N VAL A 332 41.73 -50.74 -15.87
CA VAL A 332 40.94 -51.63 -15.01
C VAL A 332 41.83 -52.80 -14.62
N SER A 333 42.26 -52.83 -13.37
CA SER A 333 42.97 -54.02 -12.81
C SER A 333 42.03 -55.24 -12.83
N ALA A 334 42.39 -56.22 -13.63
CA ALA A 334 41.66 -57.45 -13.68
C ALA A 334 41.75 -58.16 -12.31
N HIS A 335 40.66 -58.20 -11.60
CA HIS A 335 40.53 -59.02 -10.42
C HIS A 335 40.52 -60.53 -10.89
N PRO A 336 41.38 -61.41 -10.32
CA PRO A 336 41.35 -62.81 -10.64
C PRO A 336 40.06 -63.48 -10.10
N HIS A 337 39.36 -64.20 -10.97
CA HIS A 337 38.20 -65.00 -10.61
C HIS A 337 38.57 -66.07 -9.56
N PRO A 338 37.81 -66.19 -8.47
CA PRO A 338 37.99 -67.35 -7.58
C PRO A 338 37.53 -68.63 -8.28
N SER A 339 38.41 -69.55 -8.36
CA SER A 339 38.16 -70.93 -8.88
C SER A 339 37.10 -71.63 -8.03
N MET A 340 36.01 -72.04 -8.65
CA MET A 340 35.05 -73.00 -8.08
C MET A 340 35.70 -74.40 -7.96
N THR A 341 36.05 -74.78 -6.76
CA THR A 341 36.31 -76.18 -6.44
C THR A 341 34.96 -76.88 -6.23
N ARG A 342 34.64 -77.83 -7.14
CA ARG A 342 33.63 -78.90 -6.95
C ARG A 342 34.10 -79.81 -5.83
N GLY A 343 33.36 -79.88 -4.74
CA GLY A 343 33.46 -81.01 -3.74
C GLY A 343 32.29 -81.93 -3.96
N THR A 344 32.60 -83.10 -4.39
CA THR A 344 31.74 -84.30 -4.41
C THR A 344 31.77 -84.90 -2.99
N THR A 345 30.61 -85.08 -2.38
CA THR A 345 30.03 -86.29 -1.75
C THR A 345 28.71 -85.92 -1.08
#